data_1654f7edb3a6929e987379f12e64bbf6
#
_entry.id   1654f7edb3a6929e987379f12e64bbf6
#
_cell.length_a   1.000
_cell.length_b   1.000
_cell.length_c   1.000
_cell.angle_alpha   90.00
_cell.angle_beta   90.00
_cell.angle_gamma   90.00
#
_symmetry.space_group_name_H-M   'P 1'
#
loop_
_entity.id
_entity.type
_entity.pdbx_description
1 polymer ?
#
loop_
_entity_poly.entity_id
_entity_poly.type
_entity_poly.pdbx_seq_one_letter_code
_entity_poly.pdbx_strand_id
1 'polypeptide(L)' 'MAGSILHRVTGVALGLGALWLAWWLIAAATSDEAFACVQAFSGSIPGLVLLFGVTWALMFHLLNGIRHLVWDLGYG' A
#
# COMPACT_ATOMS: atom_id res chain seq x y z
N MET A 1 -15.24 -16.07 2.11
CA MET A 1 -16.02 -14.96 1.52
C MET A 1 -15.49 -13.60 1.96
N ALA A 2 -15.60 -13.26 3.24
CA ALA A 2 -15.09 -11.97 3.72
C ALA A 2 -13.59 -11.82 3.45
N GLY A 3 -12.82 -12.89 3.62
CA GLY A 3 -11.40 -12.86 3.35
C GLY A 3 -11.05 -12.55 1.90
N SER A 4 -11.82 -13.07 0.94
CA SER A 4 -11.63 -12.78 -0.48
C SER A 4 -11.89 -11.32 -0.80
N ILE A 5 -12.96 -10.77 -0.24
CA ILE A 5 -13.31 -9.36 -0.45
C ILE A 5 -12.24 -8.47 0.15
N LEU A 6 -11.80 -8.77 1.38
CA LEU A 6 -10.74 -8.01 2.03
C LEU A 6 -9.43 -8.09 1.25
N HIS A 7 -9.11 -9.26 0.71
CA HIS A 7 -7.91 -9.43 -0.10
C HIS A 7 -7.97 -8.54 -1.35
N ARG A 8 -9.13 -8.49 -2.02
CA ARG A 8 -9.32 -7.62 -3.19
C ARG A 8 -9.22 -6.15 -2.82
N VAL A 9 -9.87 -5.75 -1.72
CA VAL A 9 -9.83 -4.36 -1.25
C VAL A 9 -8.40 -3.95 -0.91
N THR A 10 -7.67 -4.79 -0.19
CA THR A 10 -6.27 -4.50 0.14
C THR A 10 -5.40 -4.48 -1.10
N GLY A 11 -5.69 -5.34 -2.09
CA GLY A 11 -4.99 -5.31 -3.37
C GLY A 11 -5.17 -4.00 -4.12
N VAL A 12 -6.40 -3.48 -4.15
CA VAL A 12 -6.68 -2.16 -4.75
C VAL A 12 -5.96 -1.07 -3.98
N ALA A 13 -6.00 -1.12 -2.64
CA ALA A 13 -5.31 -0.15 -1.80
C ALA A 13 -3.79 -0.16 -2.06
N LEU A 14 -3.21 -1.34 -2.23
CA LEU A 14 -1.79 -1.47 -2.57
C LEU A 14 -1.48 -0.92 -3.95
N GLY A 15 -2.38 -1.12 -4.93
CA GLY A 15 -2.23 -0.53 -6.26
C GLY A 15 -2.21 0.99 -6.21
N LEU A 16 -3.11 1.58 -5.44
CA LEU A 16 -3.13 3.02 -5.23
C LEU A 16 -1.88 3.50 -4.49
N GLY A 17 -1.43 2.74 -3.50
CA GLY A 17 -0.19 3.02 -2.77
C GLY A 17 1.03 2.97 -3.68
N ALA A 18 1.05 2.04 -4.63
CA ALA A 18 2.13 1.95 -5.62
C ALA A 18 2.16 3.16 -6.54
N LEU A 19 0.98 3.67 -6.94
CA LEU A 19 0.90 4.91 -7.72
C LEU A 19 1.40 6.11 -6.91
N TRP A 20 1.06 6.17 -5.63
CA TRP A 20 1.55 7.20 -4.72
C TRP A 20 3.08 7.13 -4.61
N LEU A 21 3.63 5.95 -4.44
CA LEU A 21 5.08 5.75 -4.39
C LEU A 21 5.73 6.18 -5.70
N ALA A 22 5.13 5.83 -6.85
CA ALA A 22 5.63 6.24 -8.15
C ALA A 22 5.64 7.76 -8.27
N TRP A 23 4.58 8.44 -7.81
CA TRP A 23 4.54 9.90 -7.77
C TRP A 23 5.68 10.46 -6.93
N TRP A 24 5.92 9.87 -5.76
CA TRP A 24 7.01 10.27 -4.88
C TRP A 24 8.36 10.16 -5.57
N LEU A 25 8.62 9.02 -6.22
CA LEU A 25 9.89 8.77 -6.90
C LEU A 25 10.07 9.70 -8.10
N ILE A 26 9.02 9.89 -8.89
CA ILE A 26 9.07 10.80 -10.05
C ILE A 26 9.31 12.22 -9.57
N ALA A 27 8.64 12.65 -8.52
CA ALA A 27 8.81 13.99 -7.96
C ALA A 27 10.24 14.19 -7.48
N ALA A 28 10.82 13.21 -6.80
CA ALA A 28 12.20 13.29 -6.34
C ALA A 28 13.19 13.39 -7.51
N ALA A 29 12.87 12.73 -8.63
CA ALA A 29 13.74 12.74 -9.80
C ALA A 29 13.59 13.99 -10.65
N THR A 30 12.47 14.73 -10.54
CA THR A 30 12.20 15.87 -11.42
C THR A 30 12.56 17.21 -10.81
N SER A 31 12.13 17.50 -9.58
CA SER A 31 12.42 18.80 -8.96
C SER A 31 12.23 18.76 -7.46
N ASP A 32 12.91 19.68 -6.77
CA ASP A 32 12.77 19.86 -5.33
C ASP A 32 11.36 20.34 -4.95
N GLU A 33 10.76 21.17 -5.81
CA GLU A 33 9.40 21.67 -5.58
C GLU A 33 8.36 20.54 -5.63
N ALA A 34 8.48 19.66 -6.63
CA ALA A 34 7.59 18.52 -6.76
C ALA A 34 7.75 17.56 -5.57
N PHE A 35 8.99 17.34 -5.15
CA PHE A 35 9.28 16.50 -3.98
C PHE A 35 8.70 17.11 -2.71
N ALA A 36 8.85 18.41 -2.53
CA ALA A 36 8.28 19.11 -1.38
C ALA A 36 6.76 19.00 -1.35
N CYS A 37 6.11 19.04 -2.50
CA CYS A 37 4.66 18.88 -2.62
C CYS A 37 4.21 17.50 -2.14
N VAL A 38 4.87 16.44 -2.61
CA VAL A 38 4.55 15.06 -2.19
C VAL A 38 4.81 14.88 -0.69
N GLN A 39 5.93 15.43 -0.20
CA GLN A 39 6.27 15.36 1.22
C GLN A 39 5.22 16.06 2.08
N ALA A 40 4.76 17.23 1.65
CA ALA A 40 3.74 17.98 2.37
C ALA A 40 2.43 17.22 2.43
N PHE A 41 2.01 16.60 1.31
CA PHE A 41 0.81 15.78 1.27
C PHE A 41 0.96 14.56 2.18
N SER A 42 2.07 13.85 2.04
CA SER A 42 2.29 12.59 2.78
C SER A 42 2.45 12.83 4.27
N GLY A 43 2.96 13.99 4.68
CA GLY A 43 3.11 14.36 6.09
C GLY A 43 1.88 15.04 6.69
N SER A 44 0.86 15.34 5.89
CA SER A 44 -0.38 15.92 6.39
C SER A 44 -1.22 14.87 7.12
N ILE A 45 -2.21 15.32 7.89
CA ILE A 45 -3.09 14.39 8.62
C ILE A 45 -3.79 13.42 7.67
N PRO A 46 -4.42 13.85 6.55
CA PRO A 46 -5.00 12.91 5.58
C PRO A 46 -3.95 11.97 5.00
N GLY A 47 -2.76 12.47 4.68
CA GLY A 47 -1.68 11.67 4.13
C GLY A 47 -1.22 10.60 5.11
N LEU A 48 -1.07 10.93 6.39
CA LEU A 48 -0.67 9.98 7.42
C LEU A 48 -1.72 8.89 7.63
N VAL A 49 -3.00 9.25 7.58
CA VAL A 49 -4.09 8.27 7.67
C VAL A 49 -4.04 7.31 6.49
N LEU A 50 -3.82 7.83 5.27
CA LEU A 50 -3.69 7.00 4.07
C LEU A 50 -2.46 6.10 4.15
N LEU A 51 -1.33 6.60 4.65
CA LEU A 51 -0.12 5.79 4.84
C LEU A 51 -0.38 4.66 5.82
N PHE A 52 -1.06 4.94 6.91
CA PHE A 52 -1.43 3.93 7.88
C PHE A 52 -2.30 2.86 7.24
N GLY A 53 -3.30 3.28 6.46
CA GLY A 53 -4.19 2.37 5.74
C GLY A 53 -3.45 1.50 4.75
N VAL A 54 -2.53 2.08 3.98
CA VAL A 54 -1.71 1.33 3.01
C VAL A 54 -0.81 0.34 3.73
N THR A 55 -0.19 0.74 4.84
CA THR A 55 0.66 -0.14 5.64
C THR A 55 -0.15 -1.32 6.18
N TRP A 56 -1.34 -1.04 6.72
CA TRP A 56 -2.24 -2.10 7.20
C TRP A 56 -2.63 -3.04 6.07
N ALA A 57 -2.99 -2.49 4.91
CA ALA A 57 -3.35 -3.28 3.74
C ALA A 57 -2.19 -4.16 3.28
N LEU A 58 -0.98 -3.62 3.29
CA LEU A 58 0.22 -4.38 2.92
C LEU A 58 0.43 -5.55 3.88
N MET A 59 0.35 -5.29 5.18
CA MET A 59 0.52 -6.35 6.19
C MET A 59 -0.55 -7.42 6.05
N PHE A 60 -1.80 -7.03 5.90
CA PHE A 60 -2.91 -7.96 5.73
C PHE A 60 -2.71 -8.80 4.46
N HIS A 61 -2.40 -8.14 3.35
CA HIS A 61 -2.22 -8.80 2.07
C HIS A 61 -1.06 -9.80 2.11
N LEU A 62 0.05 -9.39 2.71
CA LEU A 62 1.25 -10.24 2.85
C LEU A 62 0.95 -11.47 3.71
N LEU A 63 0.34 -11.27 4.87
CA LEU A 63 0.01 -12.37 5.76
C LEU A 63 -0.98 -13.34 5.12
N ASN A 64 -1.97 -12.80 4.41
CA ASN A 64 -2.94 -13.62 3.71
C ASN A 64 -2.29 -14.41 2.57
N GLY A 65 -1.36 -13.79 1.86
CA GLY A 65 -0.61 -14.46 0.81
C GLY A 65 0.27 -15.60 1.34
N ILE A 66 0.95 -15.37 2.46
CA ILE A 66 1.75 -16.41 3.13
C ILE A 66 0.85 -17.57 3.56
N ARG A 67 -0.31 -17.26 4.10
CA ARG A 67 -1.28 -18.26 4.52
C ARG A 67 -1.72 -19.13 3.34
N HIS A 68 -1.99 -18.53 2.20
CA HIS A 68 -2.32 -19.27 0.98
C HIS A 68 -1.18 -20.15 0.51
N LEU A 69 0.04 -19.66 0.56
CA LEU A 69 1.23 -20.45 0.20
C LEU A 69 1.38 -21.67 1.11
N VAL A 70 1.17 -21.48 2.41
CA VAL A 70 1.26 -22.58 3.37
C VAL A 70 0.21 -23.64 3.05
N TRP A 71 -1.00 -23.24 2.73
CA TRP A 71 -2.05 -24.17 2.34
C TRP A 71 -1.72 -24.91 1.04
N ASP A 72 -1.15 -24.19 0.07
CA ASP A 72 -0.74 -24.79 -1.20
C ASP A 72 0.36 -25.83 -1.02
N LEU A 73 1.18 -25.69 0.03
CA LEU A 73 2.21 -26.68 0.37
C LEU A 73 1.65 -27.89 1.13
N GLY A 74 0.35 -27.88 1.40
CA GLY A 74 -0.31 -29.02 2.03
C GLY A 74 -0.44 -28.95 3.54
N TYR A 75 -0.20 -27.81 4.13
CA TYR A 75 -0.34 -27.60 5.58
C TYR A 75 -1.71 -27.03 5.91
N GLY A 76 -2.48 -27.81 6.54
CA GLY A 76 -3.79 -27.38 6.95
C GLY A 76 -4.85 -27.58 5.90
#